data_ac20e3acd2246199d255be199990a55e
#
_entry.id   ac20e3acd2246199d255be199990a55e
#
_cell.length_a   1.000
_cell.length_b   1.000
_cell.length_c   1.000
_cell.angle_alpha   90.00
_cell.angle_beta   90.00
_cell.angle_gamma   90.00
#
_symmetry.space_group_name_H-M   'P 1'
#
loop_
_entity.id
_entity.type
_entity.pdbx_description
1 polymer ?
#
loop_
_entity_poly.entity_id
_entity_poly.type
_entity_poly.pdbx_seq_one_letter_code
_entity_poly.pdbx_strand_id
1 'polypeptide(L)'
;MNFAIHTREIEYSAPDGERLIGYFAAPVTDEPVAGVIVAPEWWGRNDYTEQRARELAEHGFAALAIDMYGDKKIAEDASQANEYMMATFEPENVIVDRATAALNTLREQPEVDASRIAAIGFCYGGKVALDLARSGAELKAVATFHANLSAQNPAQEGTFKAEVLVAHGEEDSMVSLDDVEAFKQEMQNAKVKHRVDIYPNAKHGFTNPAADENAR
;
A
#
# COMPACT_ATOMS: atom_id res chain seq x y z
N MET A 1 18.14 -7.09 15.85
CA MET A 1 19.22 -6.20 15.35
C MET A 1 18.58 -5.31 14.30
N ASN A 2 18.76 -4.01 14.39
CA ASN A 2 18.34 -3.11 13.32
C ASN A 2 19.52 -2.91 12.37
N PHE A 3 19.23 -2.95 11.07
CA PHE A 3 20.24 -2.65 10.05
C PHE A 3 20.53 -1.14 9.99
N ALA A 4 21.76 -0.79 9.63
CA ALA A 4 22.03 0.54 9.09
C ALA A 4 21.29 0.67 7.77
N ILE A 5 20.69 1.83 7.50
CA ILE A 5 19.89 2.07 6.31
C ILE A 5 20.43 3.25 5.49
N HIS A 6 20.09 3.26 4.21
CA HIS A 6 20.20 4.44 3.37
C HIS A 6 18.85 4.74 2.71
N THR A 7 18.65 6.00 2.36
CA THR A 7 17.40 6.47 1.76
C THR A 7 17.66 7.40 0.58
N ARG A 8 16.73 7.41 -0.37
CA ARG A 8 16.73 8.35 -1.51
C ARG A 8 15.33 8.52 -2.08
N GLU A 9 15.10 9.63 -2.74
CA GLU A 9 13.93 9.75 -3.63
C GLU A 9 14.23 9.08 -4.97
N ILE A 10 13.21 8.47 -5.57
CA ILE A 10 13.27 7.87 -6.90
C ILE A 10 12.13 8.45 -7.71
N GLU A 11 12.48 9.07 -8.83
CA GLU A 11 11.52 9.58 -9.81
C GLU A 11 11.17 8.49 -10.84
N TYR A 12 9.88 8.37 -11.13
CA TYR A 12 9.35 7.46 -12.14
C TYR A 12 8.08 8.06 -12.76
N SER A 13 7.57 7.47 -13.82
CA SER A 13 6.37 7.93 -14.49
C SER A 13 5.36 6.81 -14.66
N ALA A 14 4.08 7.13 -14.49
CA ALA A 14 2.98 6.24 -14.82
C ALA A 14 2.59 6.36 -16.30
N PRO A 15 1.82 5.41 -16.85
CA PRO A 15 1.35 5.45 -18.24
C PRO A 15 0.51 6.67 -18.60
N ASP A 16 -0.16 7.30 -17.61
CA ASP A 16 -0.91 8.54 -17.77
C ASP A 16 0.00 9.79 -17.95
N GLY A 17 1.32 9.61 -17.86
CA GLY A 17 2.32 10.66 -17.99
C GLY A 17 2.58 11.43 -16.69
N GLU A 18 1.89 11.08 -15.59
CA GLU A 18 2.13 11.72 -14.29
C GLU A 18 3.54 11.41 -13.79
N ARG A 19 4.24 12.45 -13.32
CA ARG A 19 5.53 12.34 -12.68
C ARG A 19 5.35 11.95 -11.22
N LEU A 20 5.89 10.81 -10.82
CA LEU A 20 5.76 10.26 -9.49
C LEU A 20 7.12 10.24 -8.80
N ILE A 21 7.15 10.55 -7.50
CA ILE A 21 8.38 10.60 -6.71
C ILE A 21 8.21 9.72 -5.46
N GLY A 22 8.76 8.52 -5.50
CA GLY A 22 8.77 7.58 -4.37
C GLY A 22 9.91 7.87 -3.39
N TYR A 23 9.72 7.47 -2.14
CA TYR A 23 10.77 7.49 -1.11
C TYR A 23 11.25 6.06 -0.86
N PHE A 24 12.50 5.80 -1.22
CA PHE A 24 13.14 4.50 -1.09
C PHE A 24 13.99 4.44 0.17
N ALA A 25 13.89 3.35 0.91
CA ALA A 25 14.72 3.02 2.05
C ALA A 25 15.19 1.56 1.93
N ALA A 26 16.46 1.30 2.15
CA ALA A 26 17.01 -0.05 2.11
C ALA A 26 18.09 -0.26 3.18
N PRO A 27 18.25 -1.51 3.67
CA PRO A 27 19.34 -1.84 4.57
C PRO A 27 20.68 -1.80 3.82
N VAL A 28 21.75 -1.49 4.53
CA VAL A 28 23.12 -1.63 4.03
C VAL A 28 23.51 -3.11 4.14
N THR A 29 23.44 -3.82 3.03
CA THR A 29 23.74 -5.26 2.92
C THR A 29 24.52 -5.54 1.63
N ASP A 30 25.25 -6.65 1.61
CA ASP A 30 26.01 -7.08 0.42
C ASP A 30 25.12 -7.77 -0.62
N GLU A 31 23.97 -8.32 -0.19
CA GLU A 31 23.06 -9.08 -1.04
C GLU A 31 21.70 -8.39 -1.16
N PRO A 32 21.01 -8.52 -2.32
CA PRO A 32 19.66 -8.00 -2.49
C PRO A 32 18.67 -8.61 -1.49
N VAL A 33 17.78 -7.80 -0.96
CA VAL A 33 16.76 -8.20 0.01
C VAL A 33 15.36 -8.15 -0.58
N ALA A 34 14.39 -8.74 0.13
CA ALA A 34 12.99 -8.67 -0.30
C ALA A 34 12.50 -7.21 -0.37
N GLY A 35 11.74 -6.90 -1.43
CA GLY A 35 11.17 -5.58 -1.65
C GLY A 35 9.77 -5.43 -1.11
N VAL A 36 9.41 -4.22 -0.65
CA VAL A 36 8.07 -3.90 -0.15
C VAL A 36 7.59 -2.56 -0.73
N ILE A 37 6.44 -2.59 -1.40
CA ILE A 37 5.67 -1.38 -1.73
C ILE A 37 4.96 -0.91 -0.46
N VAL A 38 5.07 0.36 -0.12
CA VAL A 38 4.36 1.01 0.99
C VAL A 38 3.39 2.04 0.42
N ALA A 39 2.11 1.70 0.39
CA ALA A 39 1.07 2.57 -0.15
C ALA A 39 0.49 3.48 0.95
N PRO A 40 0.43 4.80 0.69
CA PRO A 40 0.08 5.80 1.70
C PRO A 40 -1.41 5.82 2.02
N GLU A 41 -1.76 6.40 3.17
CA GLU A 41 -3.11 6.88 3.43
C GLU A 41 -3.51 7.97 2.41
N TRP A 42 -4.76 8.41 2.46
CA TRP A 42 -5.30 9.45 1.56
C TRP A 42 -4.61 10.84 1.66
N TRP A 43 -3.75 11.02 2.65
CA TRP A 43 -2.95 12.25 2.79
C TRP A 43 -1.83 12.37 1.75
N GLY A 44 -1.47 11.27 1.06
CA GLY A 44 -0.32 11.18 0.17
C GLY A 44 0.93 10.65 0.87
N ARG A 45 2.07 10.70 0.17
CA ARG A 45 3.37 10.20 0.66
C ARG A 45 3.98 11.18 1.69
N ASN A 46 3.44 11.16 2.89
CA ASN A 46 3.88 11.99 4.02
C ASN A 46 4.91 11.28 4.91
N ASP A 47 5.36 11.97 5.96
CA ASP A 47 6.37 11.46 6.92
C ASP A 47 5.96 10.11 7.54
N TYR A 48 4.67 9.88 7.79
CA TYR A 48 4.18 8.60 8.32
C TYR A 48 4.49 7.46 7.36
N THR A 49 4.18 7.62 6.08
CA THR A 49 4.44 6.60 5.05
C THR A 49 5.95 6.37 4.86
N GLU A 50 6.73 7.45 4.85
CA GLU A 50 8.20 7.36 4.75
C GLU A 50 8.82 6.68 5.97
N GLN A 51 8.28 6.94 7.18
CA GLN A 51 8.73 6.25 8.38
C GLN A 51 8.46 4.75 8.32
N ARG A 52 7.31 4.31 7.79
CA ARG A 52 7.05 2.87 7.58
C ARG A 52 8.08 2.25 6.64
N ALA A 53 8.50 2.96 5.59
CA ALA A 53 9.55 2.48 4.69
C ALA A 53 10.91 2.37 5.43
N ARG A 54 11.27 3.35 6.25
CA ARG A 54 12.50 3.30 7.06
C ARG A 54 12.49 2.13 8.05
N GLU A 55 11.38 1.93 8.75
CA GLU A 55 11.24 0.82 9.72
C GLU A 55 11.37 -0.55 9.04
N LEU A 56 10.78 -0.72 7.85
CA LEU A 56 10.97 -1.93 7.07
C LEU A 56 12.44 -2.13 6.69
N ALA A 57 13.13 -1.05 6.31
CA ALA A 57 14.56 -1.13 5.97
C ALA A 57 15.42 -1.50 7.18
N GLU A 58 15.13 -0.97 8.36
CA GLU A 58 15.77 -1.36 9.62
C GLU A 58 15.55 -2.85 9.96
N HIS A 59 14.46 -3.43 9.47
CA HIS A 59 14.14 -4.86 9.62
C HIS A 59 14.63 -5.75 8.47
N GLY A 60 15.39 -5.18 7.52
CA GLY A 60 16.04 -5.95 6.47
C GLY A 60 15.26 -6.08 5.16
N PHE A 61 14.29 -5.20 4.90
CA PHE A 61 13.57 -5.11 3.63
C PHE A 61 13.97 -3.86 2.86
N ALA A 62 13.96 -3.92 1.54
CA ALA A 62 14.03 -2.71 0.73
C ALA A 62 12.61 -2.20 0.46
N ALA A 63 12.29 -0.98 0.87
CA ALA A 63 10.93 -0.45 0.82
C ALA A 63 10.82 0.81 -0.03
N LEU A 64 9.75 0.91 -0.82
CA LEU A 64 9.39 2.10 -1.59
C LEU A 64 8.05 2.63 -1.10
N ALA A 65 8.06 3.77 -0.40
CA ALA A 65 6.86 4.56 -0.13
C ALA A 65 6.45 5.24 -1.43
N ILE A 66 5.30 4.85 -1.98
CA ILE A 66 4.89 5.26 -3.32
C ILE A 66 4.15 6.59 -3.33
N ASP A 67 4.30 7.32 -4.42
CA ASP A 67 3.53 8.53 -4.72
C ASP A 67 2.32 8.14 -5.58
N MET A 68 1.13 8.48 -5.08
CA MET A 68 -0.12 8.19 -5.79
C MET A 68 -0.74 9.45 -6.43
N TYR A 69 -0.22 10.65 -6.12
CA TYR A 69 -0.86 11.91 -6.50
C TYR A 69 -0.03 12.76 -7.47
N GLY A 70 1.22 12.36 -7.72
CA GLY A 70 2.16 13.10 -8.55
C GLY A 70 2.93 14.19 -7.78
N ASP A 71 4.17 14.42 -8.19
CA ASP A 71 5.07 15.41 -7.61
C ASP A 71 5.12 15.40 -6.08
N LYS A 72 4.93 14.22 -5.47
CA LYS A 72 4.85 13.98 -4.01
C LYS A 72 3.85 14.91 -3.28
N LYS A 73 2.72 15.19 -3.88
CA LYS A 73 1.67 16.00 -3.27
C LYS A 73 1.21 15.40 -1.95
N ILE A 74 1.10 16.25 -0.95
CA ILE A 74 0.56 15.93 0.37
C ILE A 74 -0.63 16.86 0.60
N ALA A 75 -1.76 16.30 1.00
CA ALA A 75 -2.95 17.07 1.29
C ALA A 75 -2.81 17.84 2.61
N GLU A 76 -3.22 19.11 2.60
CA GLU A 76 -3.16 19.99 3.76
C GLU A 76 -4.38 19.82 4.68
N ASP A 77 -5.50 19.35 4.13
CA ASP A 77 -6.75 19.09 4.84
C ASP A 77 -7.54 17.94 4.23
N ALA A 78 -8.62 17.54 4.91
CA ALA A 78 -9.47 16.41 4.48
C ALA A 78 -10.19 16.66 3.14
N SER A 79 -10.52 17.91 2.80
CA SER A 79 -11.14 18.25 1.53
C SER A 79 -10.18 18.02 0.37
N GLN A 80 -8.95 18.47 0.51
CA GLN A 80 -7.90 18.29 -0.48
C GLN A 80 -7.48 16.80 -0.57
N ALA A 81 -7.41 16.09 0.56
CA ALA A 81 -7.14 14.66 0.57
C ALA A 81 -8.21 13.88 -0.20
N ASN A 82 -9.48 14.22 0.00
CA ASN A 82 -10.58 13.63 -0.75
C ASN A 82 -10.49 13.95 -2.25
N GLU A 83 -10.18 15.19 -2.62
CA GLU A 83 -9.99 15.60 -4.03
C GLU A 83 -8.88 14.78 -4.70
N TYR A 84 -7.71 14.70 -4.09
CA TYR A 84 -6.59 13.95 -4.65
C TYR A 84 -6.88 12.45 -4.75
N MET A 85 -7.48 11.88 -3.72
CA MET A 85 -7.86 10.48 -3.71
C MET A 85 -8.89 10.18 -4.81
N MET A 86 -9.96 10.99 -4.90
CA MET A 86 -11.02 10.78 -5.90
C MET A 86 -10.52 10.92 -7.32
N ALA A 87 -9.54 11.79 -7.58
CA ALA A 87 -8.90 11.90 -8.89
C ALA A 87 -8.15 10.63 -9.33
N THR A 88 -7.84 9.72 -8.41
CA THR A 88 -7.22 8.43 -8.75
C THR A 88 -8.23 7.33 -9.07
N PHE A 89 -9.52 7.54 -8.80
CA PHE A 89 -10.57 6.57 -9.12
C PHE A 89 -11.06 6.69 -10.56
N GLU A 90 -10.83 7.84 -11.20
CA GLU A 90 -11.20 8.09 -12.59
C GLU A 90 -10.08 8.84 -13.33
N PRO A 91 -9.60 8.32 -14.47
CA PRO A 91 -10.00 7.08 -15.16
C PRO A 91 -9.76 5.79 -14.36
N GLU A 92 -10.50 4.74 -14.66
CA GLU A 92 -10.61 3.49 -13.88
C GLU A 92 -9.27 2.83 -13.52
N ASN A 93 -8.22 3.00 -14.32
CA ASN A 93 -6.97 2.27 -14.14
C ASN A 93 -5.87 3.07 -13.41
N VAL A 94 -6.09 4.32 -13.03
CA VAL A 94 -5.03 5.19 -12.47
C VAL A 94 -4.36 4.55 -11.23
N ILE A 95 -5.14 3.98 -10.32
CA ILE A 95 -4.60 3.30 -9.13
C ILE A 95 -3.64 2.19 -9.52
N VAL A 96 -4.09 1.29 -10.40
CA VAL A 96 -3.31 0.12 -10.83
C VAL A 96 -2.09 0.54 -11.63
N ASP A 97 -2.24 1.50 -12.53
CA ASP A 97 -1.15 1.98 -13.39
C ASP A 97 -0.03 2.63 -12.58
N ARG A 98 -0.38 3.53 -11.65
CA ARG A 98 0.60 4.20 -10.78
C ARG A 98 1.27 3.22 -9.80
N ALA A 99 0.52 2.31 -9.21
CA ALA A 99 1.07 1.27 -8.34
C ALA A 99 1.95 0.27 -9.10
N THR A 100 1.60 -0.06 -10.35
CA THR A 100 2.42 -0.93 -11.23
C THR A 100 3.72 -0.23 -11.63
N ALA A 101 3.68 1.07 -11.95
CA ALA A 101 4.90 1.84 -12.22
C ALA A 101 5.84 1.85 -11.01
N ALA A 102 5.31 2.04 -9.80
CA ALA A 102 6.07 1.95 -8.56
C ALA A 102 6.67 0.55 -8.33
N LEU A 103 5.89 -0.51 -8.58
CA LEU A 103 6.35 -1.90 -8.47
C LEU A 103 7.52 -2.19 -9.42
N ASN A 104 7.42 -1.75 -10.66
CA ASN A 104 8.49 -1.91 -11.65
C ASN A 104 9.73 -1.13 -11.23
N THR A 105 9.57 0.09 -10.78
CA THR A 105 10.66 0.93 -10.26
C THR A 105 11.35 0.26 -9.06
N LEU A 106 10.60 -0.32 -8.13
CA LEU A 106 11.17 -1.06 -7.00
C LEU A 106 11.98 -2.28 -7.47
N ARG A 107 11.47 -3.04 -8.43
CA ARG A 107 12.14 -4.24 -8.98
C ARG A 107 13.48 -3.94 -9.65
N GLU A 108 13.64 -2.74 -10.19
CA GLU A 108 14.85 -2.30 -10.89
C GLU A 108 15.97 -1.85 -9.93
N GLN A 109 15.67 -1.73 -8.63
CA GLN A 109 16.69 -1.30 -7.68
C GLN A 109 17.69 -2.43 -7.39
N PRO A 110 18.98 -2.14 -7.38
CA PRO A 110 20.02 -3.16 -7.18
C PRO A 110 19.98 -3.81 -5.78
N GLU A 111 19.38 -3.13 -4.80
CA GLU A 111 19.20 -3.64 -3.44
C GLU A 111 18.02 -4.63 -3.31
N VAL A 112 17.23 -4.82 -4.38
CA VAL A 112 15.98 -5.57 -4.35
C VAL A 112 16.10 -6.92 -5.06
N ASP A 113 15.73 -7.98 -4.35
CA ASP A 113 15.43 -9.28 -4.98
C ASP A 113 14.03 -9.20 -5.62
N ALA A 114 13.98 -8.98 -6.93
CA ALA A 114 12.77 -8.82 -7.71
C ALA A 114 11.82 -10.05 -7.67
N SER A 115 12.31 -11.20 -7.21
CA SER A 115 11.47 -12.41 -7.05
C SER A 115 10.71 -12.43 -5.72
N ARG A 116 11.04 -11.54 -4.78
CA ARG A 116 10.48 -11.49 -3.42
C ARG A 116 9.90 -10.12 -3.10
N ILE A 117 8.80 -9.76 -3.74
CA ILE A 117 8.14 -8.47 -3.54
C ILE A 117 6.80 -8.67 -2.80
N ALA A 118 6.54 -7.80 -1.83
CA ALA A 118 5.28 -7.67 -1.13
C ALA A 118 4.74 -6.23 -1.23
N ALA A 119 3.49 -6.03 -0.83
CA ALA A 119 2.92 -4.70 -0.69
C ALA A 119 2.25 -4.56 0.68
N ILE A 120 2.39 -3.40 1.28
CA ILE A 120 1.60 -3.01 2.46
C ILE A 120 0.86 -1.70 2.16
N GLY A 121 -0.31 -1.54 2.77
CA GLY A 121 -1.09 -0.32 2.56
C GLY A 121 -1.99 0.02 3.73
N PHE A 122 -2.19 1.33 3.94
CA PHE A 122 -2.93 1.91 5.04
C PHE A 122 -4.12 2.70 4.50
N CYS A 123 -5.34 2.49 5.04
CA CYS A 123 -6.54 3.21 4.61
C CYS A 123 -6.75 3.09 3.08
N TYR A 124 -6.70 4.21 2.33
CA TYR A 124 -6.68 4.26 0.87
C TYR A 124 -5.57 3.39 0.26
N GLY A 125 -4.36 3.43 0.85
CA GLY A 125 -3.25 2.60 0.39
C GLY A 125 -3.49 1.10 0.52
N GLY A 126 -4.35 0.68 1.42
CA GLY A 126 -4.78 -0.71 1.49
C GLY A 126 -5.55 -1.13 0.25
N LYS A 127 -6.44 -0.26 -0.25
CA LYS A 127 -7.10 -0.46 -1.55
C LYS A 127 -6.08 -0.50 -2.69
N VAL A 128 -5.11 0.42 -2.71
CA VAL A 128 -4.05 0.45 -3.73
C VAL A 128 -3.29 -0.88 -3.78
N ALA A 129 -2.87 -1.40 -2.62
CA ALA A 129 -2.15 -2.67 -2.53
C ALA A 129 -3.01 -3.87 -2.98
N LEU A 130 -4.29 -3.89 -2.61
CA LEU A 130 -5.23 -4.94 -3.02
C LEU A 130 -5.54 -4.88 -4.54
N ASP A 131 -5.78 -3.68 -5.08
CA ASP A 131 -6.09 -3.53 -6.50
C ASP A 131 -4.87 -3.87 -7.38
N LEU A 132 -3.66 -3.55 -6.93
CA LEU A 132 -2.42 -4.01 -7.56
C LEU A 132 -2.34 -5.55 -7.58
N ALA A 133 -2.69 -6.23 -6.48
CA ALA A 133 -2.72 -7.69 -6.45
C ALA A 133 -3.87 -8.28 -7.30
N ARG A 134 -5.05 -7.65 -7.28
CA ARG A 134 -6.21 -8.03 -8.12
C ARG A 134 -5.91 -7.95 -9.61
N SER A 135 -5.06 -7.02 -10.03
CA SER A 135 -4.60 -6.90 -11.42
C SER A 135 -3.68 -8.04 -11.89
N GLY A 136 -3.26 -8.91 -10.98
CA GLY A 136 -2.37 -10.04 -11.28
C GLY A 136 -0.88 -9.74 -11.10
N ALA A 137 -0.54 -8.64 -10.42
CA ALA A 137 0.85 -8.32 -10.11
C ALA A 137 1.56 -9.48 -9.37
N GLU A 138 2.82 -9.71 -9.73
CA GLU A 138 3.66 -10.75 -9.12
C GLU A 138 4.11 -10.33 -7.71
N LEU A 139 3.20 -10.41 -6.76
CA LEU A 139 3.44 -10.17 -5.35
C LEU A 139 3.41 -11.49 -4.57
N LYS A 140 4.25 -11.62 -3.55
CA LYS A 140 4.25 -12.78 -2.64
C LYS A 140 3.22 -12.61 -1.52
N ALA A 141 3.05 -11.39 -1.02
CA ALA A 141 2.13 -11.08 0.04
C ALA A 141 1.59 -9.65 -0.07
N VAL A 142 0.38 -9.46 0.44
CA VAL A 142 -0.22 -8.15 0.68
C VAL A 142 -0.67 -8.07 2.13
N ALA A 143 -0.28 -7.01 2.85
CA ALA A 143 -0.82 -6.72 4.16
C ALA A 143 -1.50 -5.35 4.17
N THR A 144 -2.71 -5.28 4.71
CA THR A 144 -3.48 -4.04 4.76
C THR A 144 -3.92 -3.72 6.19
N PHE A 145 -3.93 -2.42 6.49
CA PHE A 145 -4.26 -1.90 7.80
C PHE A 145 -5.39 -0.88 7.66
N HIS A 146 -6.52 -1.08 8.37
CA HIS A 146 -7.72 -0.24 8.31
C HIS A 146 -8.09 0.18 6.87
N ALA A 147 -8.06 -0.78 5.96
CA ALA A 147 -8.12 -0.55 4.52
C ALA A 147 -9.55 -0.44 3.99
N ASN A 148 -9.73 0.38 2.95
CA ASN A 148 -10.87 0.24 2.08
C ASN A 148 -10.73 -1.08 1.29
N LEU A 149 -11.64 -2.01 1.53
CA LEU A 149 -11.62 -3.37 0.96
C LEU A 149 -12.38 -3.51 -0.35
N SER A 150 -13.10 -2.46 -0.77
CA SER A 150 -13.93 -2.48 -1.97
C SER A 150 -13.12 -2.73 -3.25
N ALA A 151 -13.71 -3.44 -4.18
CA ALA A 151 -13.13 -3.75 -5.49
C ALA A 151 -14.03 -3.25 -6.62
N GLN A 152 -13.45 -2.55 -7.60
CA GLN A 152 -14.08 -2.33 -8.91
C GLN A 152 -13.97 -3.60 -9.74
N ASN A 153 -12.78 -4.21 -9.74
CA ASN A 153 -12.48 -5.47 -10.43
C ASN A 153 -12.12 -6.53 -9.37
N PRO A 154 -13.09 -7.35 -8.93
CA PRO A 154 -12.85 -8.36 -7.90
C PRO A 154 -11.81 -9.40 -8.31
N ALA A 155 -11.14 -9.96 -7.30
CA ALA A 155 -10.14 -11.00 -7.49
C ALA A 155 -10.71 -12.21 -8.27
N GLN A 156 -9.89 -12.74 -9.18
CA GLN A 156 -10.22 -13.91 -9.97
C GLN A 156 -9.26 -15.06 -9.66
N GLU A 157 -9.78 -16.29 -9.69
CA GLU A 157 -8.97 -17.49 -9.51
C GLU A 157 -7.83 -17.55 -10.54
N GLY A 158 -6.60 -17.77 -10.03
CA GLY A 158 -5.39 -17.87 -10.84
C GLY A 158 -4.77 -16.52 -11.24
N THR A 159 -5.48 -15.40 -11.11
CA THR A 159 -4.94 -14.06 -11.37
C THR A 159 -4.30 -13.48 -10.11
N PHE A 160 -4.99 -13.53 -8.99
CA PHE A 160 -4.47 -13.04 -7.72
C PHE A 160 -3.44 -14.01 -7.14
N LYS A 161 -2.17 -13.60 -7.01
CA LYS A 161 -1.05 -14.50 -6.72
C LYS A 161 -0.51 -14.39 -5.28
N ALA A 162 -0.83 -13.31 -4.60
CA ALA A 162 -0.33 -13.03 -3.25
C ALA A 162 -1.13 -13.75 -2.16
N GLU A 163 -0.48 -14.03 -1.03
CA GLU A 163 -1.19 -14.27 0.24
C GLU A 163 -1.61 -12.95 0.86
N VAL A 164 -2.77 -12.88 1.53
CA VAL A 164 -3.32 -11.63 2.06
C VAL A 164 -3.47 -11.67 3.57
N LEU A 165 -3.02 -10.61 4.24
CA LEU A 165 -3.33 -10.28 5.62
C LEU A 165 -4.11 -8.97 5.67
N VAL A 166 -5.28 -8.99 6.32
CA VAL A 166 -6.05 -7.79 6.63
C VAL A 166 -6.07 -7.58 8.15
N ALA A 167 -5.56 -6.45 8.61
CA ALA A 167 -5.67 -5.99 9.98
C ALA A 167 -6.77 -4.92 10.05
N HIS A 168 -7.90 -5.23 10.69
CA HIS A 168 -9.10 -4.40 10.70
C HIS A 168 -9.55 -4.05 12.11
N GLY A 169 -10.01 -2.82 12.32
CA GLY A 169 -10.56 -2.39 13.61
C GLY A 169 -12.04 -2.75 13.74
N GLU A 170 -12.43 -3.35 14.88
CA GLU A 170 -13.83 -3.71 15.13
C GLU A 170 -14.79 -2.51 15.12
N GLU A 171 -14.29 -1.34 15.59
CA GLU A 171 -15.05 -0.07 15.65
C GLU A 171 -14.74 0.87 14.47
N ASP A 172 -14.27 0.34 13.34
CA ASP A 172 -14.02 1.13 12.13
C ASP A 172 -15.36 1.64 11.57
N SER A 173 -15.58 2.96 11.63
CA SER A 173 -16.81 3.60 11.16
C SER A 173 -16.83 3.86 9.65
N MET A 174 -15.71 3.69 8.97
CA MET A 174 -15.57 3.92 7.52
C MET A 174 -15.70 2.63 6.71
N VAL A 175 -15.29 1.50 7.30
CA VAL A 175 -15.33 0.19 6.67
C VAL A 175 -15.99 -0.79 7.64
N SER A 176 -17.15 -1.27 7.28
CA SER A 176 -17.99 -2.10 8.15
C SER A 176 -17.50 -3.55 8.21
N LEU A 177 -17.96 -4.30 9.22
CA LEU A 177 -17.73 -5.74 9.27
C LEU A 177 -18.43 -6.49 8.12
N ASP A 178 -19.49 -5.92 7.54
CA ASP A 178 -20.13 -6.48 6.33
C ASP A 178 -19.21 -6.34 5.11
N ASP A 179 -18.45 -5.23 4.99
CA ASP A 179 -17.43 -5.07 3.95
C ASP A 179 -16.29 -6.08 4.13
N VAL A 180 -15.91 -6.35 5.38
CA VAL A 180 -14.92 -7.39 5.69
C VAL A 180 -15.41 -8.77 5.29
N GLU A 181 -16.69 -9.08 5.54
CA GLU A 181 -17.27 -10.36 5.15
C GLU A 181 -17.39 -10.50 3.62
N ALA A 182 -17.77 -9.42 2.92
CA ALA A 182 -17.78 -9.38 1.46
C ALA A 182 -16.37 -9.62 0.88
N PHE A 183 -15.34 -9.01 1.47
CA PHE A 183 -13.94 -9.25 1.09
C PHE A 183 -13.52 -10.72 1.30
N LYS A 184 -13.86 -11.33 2.45
CA LYS A 184 -13.57 -12.74 2.70
C LYS A 184 -14.24 -13.65 1.65
N GLN A 185 -15.48 -13.34 1.29
CA GLN A 185 -16.19 -14.09 0.24
C GLN A 185 -15.52 -13.94 -1.13
N GLU A 186 -15.05 -12.73 -1.47
CA GLU A 186 -14.25 -12.49 -2.68
C GLU A 186 -13.00 -13.38 -2.71
N MET A 187 -12.21 -13.35 -1.63
CA MET A 187 -10.97 -14.13 -1.52
C MET A 187 -11.23 -15.65 -1.58
N GLN A 188 -12.32 -16.12 -0.95
CA GLN A 188 -12.71 -17.52 -1.02
C GLN A 188 -13.09 -17.94 -2.45
N ASN A 189 -13.89 -17.13 -3.14
CA ASN A 189 -14.31 -17.39 -4.51
C ASN A 189 -13.11 -17.44 -5.47
N ALA A 190 -12.13 -16.58 -5.26
CA ALA A 190 -10.88 -16.52 -6.03
C ALA A 190 -9.83 -17.54 -5.57
N LYS A 191 -10.13 -18.36 -4.54
CA LYS A 191 -9.20 -19.32 -3.92
C LYS A 191 -7.89 -18.70 -3.44
N VAL A 192 -7.94 -17.45 -2.99
CA VAL A 192 -6.80 -16.72 -2.45
C VAL A 192 -6.59 -17.11 -0.98
N LYS A 193 -5.36 -17.44 -0.61
CA LYS A 193 -4.99 -17.65 0.79
C LYS A 193 -5.01 -16.31 1.52
N HIS A 194 -5.87 -16.19 2.52
CA HIS A 194 -6.06 -14.95 3.25
C HIS A 194 -6.29 -15.18 4.75
N ARG A 195 -5.96 -14.16 5.52
CA ARG A 195 -6.24 -14.05 6.96
C ARG A 195 -6.77 -12.65 7.24
N VAL A 196 -7.81 -12.57 8.07
CA VAL A 196 -8.35 -11.31 8.57
C VAL A 196 -8.28 -11.31 10.09
N ASP A 197 -7.57 -10.36 10.65
CA ASP A 197 -7.47 -10.14 12.09
C ASP A 197 -8.33 -8.92 12.46
N ILE A 198 -9.35 -9.13 13.30
CA ILE A 198 -10.20 -8.07 13.84
C ILE A 198 -9.65 -7.66 15.20
N TYR A 199 -9.35 -6.38 15.37
CA TYR A 199 -8.81 -5.82 16.60
C TYR A 199 -9.95 -5.19 17.42
N PRO A 200 -10.27 -5.72 18.62
CA PRO A 200 -11.32 -5.17 19.47
C PRO A 200 -11.03 -3.72 19.85
N ASN A 201 -12.08 -2.90 19.86
CA ASN A 201 -12.05 -1.46 20.21
C ASN A 201 -11.13 -0.59 19.31
N ALA A 202 -10.55 -1.13 18.26
CA ALA A 202 -9.75 -0.36 17.31
C ALA A 202 -10.66 0.33 16.30
N LYS A 203 -10.35 1.61 16.01
CA LYS A 203 -11.05 2.44 15.03
C LYS A 203 -10.26 2.56 13.74
N HIS A 204 -10.82 3.24 12.73
CA HIS A 204 -10.09 3.60 11.52
C HIS A 204 -8.82 4.37 11.86
N GLY A 205 -7.71 4.07 11.18
CA GLY A 205 -6.42 4.74 11.43
C GLY A 205 -5.64 4.23 12.65
N PHE A 206 -6.02 3.12 13.28
CA PHE A 206 -5.44 2.63 14.55
C PHE A 206 -3.91 2.38 14.51
N THR A 207 -3.30 2.31 13.35
CA THR A 207 -1.85 2.18 13.21
C THR A 207 -1.13 3.53 13.09
N ASN A 208 -1.86 4.63 12.90
CA ASN A 208 -1.31 5.96 12.76
C ASN A 208 -1.39 6.71 14.10
N PRO A 209 -0.26 7.03 14.75
CA PRO A 209 -0.26 7.76 16.03
C PRO A 209 -0.93 9.14 15.97
N ALA A 210 -0.98 9.76 14.76
CA ALA A 210 -1.62 11.06 14.56
C ALA A 210 -3.11 10.97 14.17
N ALA A 211 -3.72 9.77 14.16
CA ALA A 211 -5.11 9.61 13.71
C ALA A 211 -6.11 10.45 14.52
N ASP A 212 -5.91 10.56 15.86
CA ASP A 212 -6.78 11.36 16.72
C ASP A 212 -6.61 12.89 16.51
N GLU A 213 -5.45 13.33 16.04
CA GLU A 213 -5.17 14.73 15.71
C GLU A 213 -5.83 15.12 14.39
N ASN A 214 -5.87 14.21 13.43
CA ASN A 214 -6.48 14.41 12.11
C ASN A 214 -8.02 14.35 12.15
N ALA A 215 -8.62 13.84 13.22
CA ALA A 215 -10.06 13.76 13.43
C ALA A 215 -10.66 15.04 14.05
N ARG A 216 -9.85 16.07 14.33
CA ARG A 216 -10.24 17.37 14.86
C ARG A 216 -10.24 18.42 13.76
#